data_db074136981457af8902936f0b847451
#
_entry.id   db074136981457af8902936f0b847451
#
_cell.length_a   1.000
_cell.length_b   1.000
_cell.length_c   1.000
_cell.angle_alpha   90.00
_cell.angle_beta   90.00
_cell.angle_gamma   90.00
#
_symmetry.space_group_name_H-M   'P 1'
#
loop_
_entity.id
_entity.type
_entity.pdbx_description
1 polymer ?
#
loop_
_entity_poly.entity_id
_entity_poly.type
_entity_poly.pdbx_seq_one_letter_code
_entity_poly.pdbx_strand_id
1 'polypeptide(L)'
;MAAHAAHAASLLKSLAHPARLRVLCRLVEGEAPVPELQAVTGLSASALSQHLAVLRNLDVVATRRQAQTLHYRLLEGPALGVLQALHAAYCAPQR
;
A
#
# COMPACT_ATOMS: atom_id res chain seq x y z
N MET A 1 -10.47 2.94 -21.74
CA MET A 1 -10.79 3.56 -20.44
C MET A 1 -12.29 3.57 -20.13
N ALA A 2 -13.15 3.85 -21.11
CA ALA A 2 -14.59 3.95 -20.84
C ALA A 2 -15.17 2.69 -20.15
N ALA A 3 -14.79 1.50 -20.60
CA ALA A 3 -15.28 0.25 -20.03
C ALA A 3 -14.71 -0.03 -18.62
N HIS A 4 -13.63 0.66 -18.24
CA HIS A 4 -12.94 0.41 -16.99
C HIS A 4 -12.93 1.61 -16.04
N ALA A 5 -13.60 2.71 -16.43
CA ALA A 5 -13.53 3.95 -15.64
C ALA A 5 -14.05 3.77 -14.22
N ALA A 6 -15.17 3.06 -14.06
CA ALA A 6 -15.74 2.83 -12.73
C ALA A 6 -14.80 1.97 -11.86
N HIS A 7 -14.18 0.97 -12.46
CA HIS A 7 -13.23 0.11 -11.75
C HIS A 7 -11.98 0.90 -11.34
N ALA A 8 -11.44 1.70 -12.27
CA ALA A 8 -10.27 2.53 -11.98
C ALA A 8 -10.57 3.56 -10.88
N ALA A 9 -11.74 4.21 -10.95
CA ALA A 9 -12.15 5.17 -9.94
C ALA A 9 -12.31 4.51 -8.57
N SER A 10 -12.85 3.31 -8.51
CA SER A 10 -12.99 2.56 -7.28
C SER A 10 -11.64 2.24 -6.67
N LEU A 11 -10.68 1.82 -7.51
CA LEU A 11 -9.31 1.57 -7.06
C LEU A 11 -8.69 2.83 -6.47
N LEU A 12 -8.73 3.94 -7.20
CA LEU A 12 -8.16 5.20 -6.73
C LEU A 12 -8.80 5.67 -5.43
N LYS A 13 -10.12 5.54 -5.31
CA LYS A 13 -10.84 5.91 -4.10
C LYS A 13 -10.38 5.07 -2.90
N SER A 14 -10.13 3.78 -3.12
CA SER A 14 -9.65 2.89 -2.06
C SER A 14 -8.23 3.22 -1.62
N LEU A 15 -7.41 3.76 -2.52
CA LEU A 15 -6.04 4.19 -2.20
C LEU A 15 -6.02 5.56 -1.52
N ALA A 16 -7.06 6.38 -1.71
CA ALA A 16 -7.11 7.77 -1.25
C ALA A 16 -7.43 7.87 0.25
N HIS A 17 -6.54 7.32 1.07
CA HIS A 17 -6.61 7.35 2.53
C HIS A 17 -5.21 7.54 3.07
N PRO A 18 -4.99 8.53 3.95
CA PRO A 18 -3.63 8.85 4.41
C PRO A 18 -2.87 7.65 4.97
N ALA A 19 -3.50 6.82 5.79
CA ALA A 19 -2.84 5.66 6.37
C ALA A 19 -2.45 4.64 5.29
N ARG A 20 -3.34 4.38 4.33
CA ARG A 20 -3.06 3.45 3.24
C ARG A 20 -1.93 3.96 2.37
N LEU A 21 -1.92 5.26 2.08
CA LEU A 21 -0.84 5.86 1.28
C LEU A 21 0.50 5.76 1.98
N ARG A 22 0.55 5.93 3.31
CA ARG A 22 1.79 5.77 4.06
C ARG A 22 2.33 4.35 3.96
N VAL A 23 1.46 3.36 4.12
CA VAL A 23 1.83 1.95 3.94
C VAL A 23 2.38 1.73 2.54
N LEU A 24 1.63 2.16 1.53
CA LEU A 24 1.96 1.87 0.14
C LEU A 24 3.23 2.60 -0.31
N CYS A 25 3.43 3.84 0.11
CA CYS A 25 4.67 4.56 -0.18
C CYS A 25 5.88 3.85 0.43
N ARG A 26 5.72 3.31 1.65
CA ARG A 26 6.80 2.51 2.25
C ARG A 26 7.09 1.26 1.42
N LEU A 27 6.05 0.60 0.93
CA LEU A 27 6.21 -0.63 0.16
C LEU A 27 6.78 -0.40 -1.24
N VAL A 28 6.71 0.83 -1.77
CA VAL A 28 7.42 1.17 -3.02
C VAL A 28 8.94 0.97 -2.84
N GLU A 29 9.45 1.17 -1.62
CA GLU A 29 10.86 1.00 -1.31
C GLU A 29 11.27 -0.46 -1.14
N GLY A 30 10.30 -1.36 -1.08
CA GLY A 30 10.53 -2.79 -0.93
C GLY A 30 9.64 -3.41 0.14
N GLU A 31 9.72 -4.71 0.23
CA GLU A 31 8.96 -5.50 1.20
C GLU A 31 9.21 -5.01 2.63
N ALA A 32 8.18 -5.03 3.46
CA ALA A 32 8.29 -4.59 4.84
C ALA A 32 7.47 -5.48 5.78
N PRO A 33 7.97 -5.71 7.01
CA PRO A 33 7.22 -6.45 8.02
C PRO A 33 6.14 -5.56 8.65
N VAL A 34 5.10 -6.20 9.17
CA VAL A 34 3.97 -5.48 9.80
C VAL A 34 4.41 -4.49 10.88
N PRO A 35 5.34 -4.82 11.79
CA PRO A 35 5.77 -3.83 12.80
C PRO A 35 6.30 -2.53 12.20
N GLU A 36 7.01 -2.60 11.07
CA GLU A 36 7.51 -1.40 10.40
C GLU A 36 6.36 -0.59 9.81
N LEU A 37 5.36 -1.27 9.22
CA LEU A 37 4.17 -0.60 8.69
C LEU A 37 3.38 0.08 9.80
N GLN A 38 3.31 -0.56 10.96
CA GLN A 38 2.67 0.04 12.13
C GLN A 38 3.41 1.31 12.57
N ALA A 39 4.73 1.27 12.56
CA ALA A 39 5.55 2.43 12.93
C ALA A 39 5.34 3.61 11.98
N VAL A 40 5.31 3.36 10.66
CA VAL A 40 5.15 4.46 9.69
C VAL A 40 3.74 5.06 9.69
N THR A 41 2.73 4.31 10.14
CA THR A 41 1.36 4.81 10.19
C THR A 41 1.00 5.39 11.55
N GLY A 42 1.63 4.93 12.63
CA GLY A 42 1.25 5.29 13.97
C GLY A 42 -0.08 4.68 14.42
N LEU A 43 -0.64 3.75 13.66
CA LEU A 43 -1.93 3.14 13.96
C LEU A 43 -1.81 2.01 14.98
N SER A 44 -2.92 1.69 15.63
CA SER A 44 -3.04 0.46 16.40
C SER A 44 -2.95 -0.75 15.48
N ALA A 45 -2.58 -1.90 16.02
CA ALA A 45 -2.51 -3.13 15.25
C ALA A 45 -3.87 -3.45 14.60
N SER A 46 -4.96 -3.21 15.32
CA SER A 46 -6.31 -3.48 14.82
C SER A 46 -6.67 -2.59 13.63
N ALA A 47 -6.41 -1.28 13.73
CA ALA A 47 -6.71 -0.34 12.65
C ALA A 47 -5.85 -0.64 11.42
N LEU A 48 -4.56 -0.90 11.62
CA LEU A 48 -3.66 -1.26 10.52
C LEU A 48 -4.14 -2.53 9.82
N SER A 49 -4.53 -3.55 10.60
CA SER A 49 -5.02 -4.83 10.06
C SER A 49 -6.21 -4.61 9.12
N GLN A 50 -7.13 -3.70 9.45
CA GLN A 50 -8.27 -3.39 8.59
C GLN A 50 -7.84 -2.77 7.28
N HIS A 51 -6.91 -1.83 7.31
CA HIS A 51 -6.39 -1.21 6.09
C HIS A 51 -5.64 -2.22 5.22
N LEU A 52 -4.83 -3.07 5.83
CA LEU A 52 -4.09 -4.10 5.10
C LEU A 52 -5.04 -5.11 4.45
N ALA A 53 -6.14 -5.46 5.13
CA ALA A 53 -7.14 -6.36 4.56
C ALA A 53 -7.79 -5.78 3.30
N VAL A 54 -8.11 -4.49 3.30
CA VAL A 54 -8.65 -3.81 2.12
C VAL A 54 -7.65 -3.90 0.96
N LEU A 55 -6.38 -3.62 1.22
CA LEU A 55 -5.35 -3.64 0.19
C LEU A 55 -5.12 -5.04 -0.37
N ARG A 56 -5.19 -6.08 0.48
CA ARG A 56 -5.10 -7.46 0.01
C ARG A 56 -6.29 -7.83 -0.86
N ASN A 57 -7.49 -7.43 -0.47
CA ASN A 57 -8.71 -7.73 -1.23
C ASN A 57 -8.73 -7.05 -2.59
N LEU A 58 -7.99 -5.95 -2.75
CA LEU A 58 -7.85 -5.24 -4.02
C LEU A 58 -6.71 -5.77 -4.87
N ASP A 59 -5.99 -6.77 -4.39
CA ASP A 59 -4.80 -7.31 -5.07
C ASP A 59 -3.72 -6.24 -5.32
N VAL A 60 -3.62 -5.29 -4.41
CA VAL A 60 -2.56 -4.25 -4.45
C VAL A 60 -1.31 -4.74 -3.76
N VAL A 61 -1.47 -5.59 -2.74
CA VAL A 61 -0.37 -6.14 -1.97
C VAL A 61 -0.51 -7.66 -1.82
N ALA A 62 0.61 -8.32 -1.59
CA ALA A 62 0.68 -9.72 -1.22
C ALA A 62 1.49 -9.87 0.05
N THR A 63 1.33 -11.00 0.71
CA THR A 63 2.00 -11.31 1.96
C THR A 63 2.86 -12.55 1.84
N ARG A 64 3.91 -12.61 2.66
CA ARG A 64 4.61 -13.86 2.93
C ARG A 64 4.95 -13.92 4.40
N ARG A 65 4.99 -15.11 4.94
CA ARG A 65 5.37 -15.32 6.33
C ARG A 65 6.81 -15.81 6.38
N GLN A 66 7.59 -15.15 7.23
CA GLN A 66 8.95 -15.59 7.53
C GLN A 66 9.06 -15.73 9.04
N ALA A 67 9.24 -16.97 9.49
CA ALA A 67 9.15 -17.31 10.91
C ALA A 67 7.77 -16.89 11.44
N GLN A 68 7.69 -16.00 12.43
CA GLN A 68 6.43 -15.53 12.99
C GLN A 68 6.05 -14.14 12.48
N THR A 69 6.79 -13.61 11.50
CA THR A 69 6.59 -12.27 11.02
C THR A 69 5.94 -12.29 9.64
N LEU A 70 4.87 -11.52 9.49
CA LEU A 70 4.18 -11.33 8.23
C LEU A 70 4.77 -10.13 7.53
N HIS A 71 5.16 -10.34 6.26
CA HIS A 71 5.74 -9.29 5.41
C HIS A 71 4.76 -8.97 4.29
N TYR A 72 4.70 -7.71 3.90
CA TYR A 72 3.86 -7.22 2.81
C TYR A 72 4.74 -6.69 1.69
N ARG A 73 4.31 -6.86 0.44
CA ARG A 73 4.95 -6.30 -0.75
C ARG A 73 3.90 -5.83 -1.74
N LEU A 74 4.27 -4.87 -2.57
CA LEU A 74 3.40 -4.42 -3.66
C LEU A 74 3.36 -5.48 -4.76
N LEU A 75 2.18 -5.62 -5.35
CA LEU A 75 1.99 -6.45 -6.55
C LEU A 75 2.06 -5.57 -7.79
N GLU A 76 2.51 -6.15 -8.89
CA GLU A 76 2.40 -5.50 -10.19
C GLU A 76 0.93 -5.35 -10.55
N GLY A 77 0.59 -4.21 -11.15
CA GLY A 77 -0.78 -3.91 -11.53
C GLY A 77 -1.00 -2.42 -11.68
N PRO A 78 -2.25 -2.00 -11.91
CA PRO A 78 -2.56 -0.59 -12.18
C PRO A 78 -2.13 0.36 -11.07
N ALA A 79 -2.16 -0.08 -9.82
CA ALA A 79 -1.82 0.77 -8.69
C ALA A 79 -0.32 1.08 -8.61
N LEU A 80 0.54 0.17 -9.07
CA LEU A 80 1.99 0.31 -8.87
C LEU A 80 2.54 1.59 -9.50
N GLY A 81 2.17 1.87 -10.75
CA GLY A 81 2.65 3.08 -11.44
C GLY A 81 2.21 4.36 -10.73
N VAL A 82 0.96 4.39 -10.25
CA VAL A 82 0.43 5.54 -9.50
C VAL A 82 1.22 5.73 -8.21
N LEU A 83 1.48 4.66 -7.48
CA LEU A 83 2.21 4.72 -6.21
C LEU A 83 3.67 5.12 -6.42
N GLN A 84 4.30 4.63 -7.49
CA GLN A 84 5.67 5.03 -7.82
C GLN A 84 5.75 6.53 -8.11
N ALA A 85 4.77 7.07 -8.85
CA ALA A 85 4.71 8.49 -9.15
C ALA A 85 4.54 9.32 -7.88
N LEU A 86 3.64 8.91 -6.99
CA LEU A 86 3.42 9.60 -5.71
C LEU A 86 4.65 9.51 -4.81
N HIS A 87 5.30 8.36 -4.76
CA HIS A 87 6.51 8.18 -3.98
C HIS A 87 7.63 9.11 -4.48
N ALA A 88 7.82 9.18 -5.80
CA ALA A 88 8.82 10.07 -6.38
C ALA A 88 8.55 11.53 -6.06
N ALA A 89 7.26 11.93 -6.05
CA ALA A 89 6.88 13.32 -5.82
C ALA A 89 6.97 13.73 -4.34
N TYR A 90 6.62 12.83 -3.41
CA TYR A 90 6.42 13.20 -2.01
C TYR A 90 7.35 12.49 -1.02
N CYS A 91 7.83 11.31 -1.36
CA CYS A 91 8.54 10.45 -0.41
C CYS A 91 10.01 10.25 -0.74
N ALA A 92 10.43 10.48 -1.99
CA ALA A 92 11.83 10.31 -2.40
C ALA A 92 12.71 11.37 -1.74
N PRO A 93 13.98 11.04 -1.42
CA PRO A 93 14.87 12.02 -0.83
C PRO A 93 15.03 13.24 -1.72
N GLN A 94 15.04 14.41 -1.10
CA GLN A 94 15.31 15.66 -1.78
C GLN A 94 16.82 15.84 -1.87
N ARG A 95 17.30 16.38 -3.02
CA ARG A 95 18.71 16.67 -3.22
C ARG A 95 18.93 18.07 -3.74
#